data_834aed0df5fca807ccbc65b47b3484d8
#
_entry.id   834aed0df5fca807ccbc65b47b3484d8
#
_cell.length_a   1.000
_cell.length_b   1.000
_cell.length_c   1.000
_cell.angle_alpha   90.00
_cell.angle_beta   90.00
_cell.angle_gamma   90.00
#
_symmetry.space_group_name_H-M   'P 1'
#
loop_
_entity.id
_entity.type
_entity.pdbx_description
1 polymer ?
#
loop_
_entity_poly.entity_id
_entity_poly.type
_entity_poly.pdbx_seq_one_letter_code
_entity_poly.pdbx_strand_id
1 'polypeptide(L)'
;MTGGWKNPGITHRKLLFPVLFAVISLLFAAALLPPEPVWITDNGNKLMIMHNFMEHGSIFFDHPSPENFPFGGFHFQTLENGRITSFHSPYLPVMTAWLCKISGKAGVLLIPVVSLALILSVMLEFPGKKYRILIALAAAPLFFYSLLLWEMIPAAMTVTLAAWLFFRGRTTVAGAVFAAGLWMREELWVLGAILALILICQRQWKIMWRFALGAAIPAAALLLCNTLLFGNPAGVHGSTYFVNNRPEMTFYSRFREVIFNFYQHLIRFDTLGRWSAPAAFAVIIPALAAGFAPGYRRWRNFKKIAGVIFAAGTLLFAAALWKEKQYLFISAVTFGLFISVPVLAGFLLNLRPLLCDRNRFTATAARLSLLYILIVPFLLNPHDIGLTWGARHFIMIIPVMIGLSIYGMIRAGFFTGTTGKAVCAACAAAGIIMQLYAVTALVKVTADTENLQNEILAIPQKTVVSDLFFIPEMTPQVPFAKTQLEISSAKQLESAINYLEKENISSFILVLSPDYRRISNEQLKLLLHRYPPAGYPVKLNVGNSLDFLVTLCRKTP
;
A
#
# COMPACT_ATOMS: atom_id res chain seq x y z
N MET A 1 22.04 5.72 34.63
CA MET A 1 22.78 6.43 33.59
C MET A 1 21.78 7.15 32.72
N THR A 2 21.45 8.37 33.07
CA THR A 2 20.65 9.32 32.28
C THR A 2 21.61 9.92 31.26
N GLY A 3 21.99 9.13 30.27
CA GLY A 3 22.68 9.64 29.11
C GLY A 3 21.69 10.49 28.30
N GLY A 4 21.62 11.76 28.67
CA GLY A 4 20.84 12.75 27.97
C GLY A 4 21.22 12.71 26.50
N TRP A 5 20.23 12.45 25.66
CA TRP A 5 20.30 12.66 24.23
C TRP A 5 20.58 14.15 24.02
N LYS A 6 21.86 14.49 23.91
CA LYS A 6 22.27 15.86 23.56
C LYS A 6 21.57 16.18 22.24
N ASN A 7 20.82 17.28 22.22
CA ASN A 7 20.24 17.84 21.01
C ASN A 7 21.35 18.01 19.96
N PRO A 8 21.48 17.13 18.98
CA PRO A 8 22.33 17.42 17.85
C PRO A 8 21.51 18.38 17.00
N GLY A 9 21.87 19.65 17.01
CA GLY A 9 21.30 20.62 16.06
C GLY A 9 21.25 20.01 14.67
N ILE A 10 20.17 20.23 13.95
CA ILE A 10 20.05 19.83 12.55
C ILE A 10 21.14 20.60 11.80
N THR A 11 22.25 19.94 11.51
CA THR A 11 23.31 20.52 10.69
C THR A 11 22.92 20.40 9.23
N HIS A 12 23.20 21.41 8.40
CA HIS A 12 22.91 21.42 6.95
C HIS A 12 23.36 20.13 6.24
N ARG A 13 24.46 19.50 6.68
CA ARG A 13 24.94 18.22 6.15
C ARG A 13 23.97 17.04 6.36
N LYS A 14 23.06 17.12 7.34
CA LYS A 14 22.09 16.04 7.59
C LYS A 14 20.86 16.12 6.67
N LEU A 15 20.57 17.29 6.12
CA LEU A 15 19.49 17.47 5.15
C LEU A 15 19.94 17.14 3.73
N LEU A 16 21.24 17.19 3.44
CA LEU A 16 21.76 16.96 2.09
C LEU A 16 21.45 15.54 1.58
N PHE A 17 21.62 14.52 2.43
CA PHE A 17 21.36 13.13 2.02
C PHE A 17 19.91 12.88 1.63
N PRO A 18 18.89 13.22 2.45
CA PRO A 18 17.49 13.03 2.08
C PRO A 18 17.08 13.84 0.85
N VAL A 19 17.58 15.06 0.72
CA VAL A 19 17.31 15.88 -0.47
C VAL A 19 17.91 15.24 -1.73
N LEU A 20 19.17 14.82 -1.66
CA LEU A 20 19.83 14.13 -2.77
C LEU A 20 19.11 12.81 -3.11
N PHE A 21 18.68 12.06 -2.09
CA PHE A 21 17.90 10.83 -2.29
C PHE A 21 16.56 11.13 -2.98
N ALA A 22 15.84 12.19 -2.56
CA ALA A 22 14.59 12.58 -3.21
C ALA A 22 14.81 12.98 -4.67
N VAL A 23 15.84 13.77 -4.96
CA VAL A 23 16.19 14.19 -6.32
C VAL A 23 16.55 12.96 -7.18
N ILE A 24 17.40 12.06 -6.70
CA ILE A 24 17.76 10.83 -7.42
C ILE A 24 16.52 9.96 -7.66
N SER A 25 15.63 9.83 -6.67
CA SER A 25 14.40 9.04 -6.82
C SER A 25 13.46 9.63 -7.87
N LEU A 26 13.33 10.96 -7.92
CA LEU A 26 12.53 11.64 -8.94
C LEU A 26 13.15 11.50 -10.34
N LEU A 27 14.48 11.65 -10.46
CA LEU A 27 15.19 11.43 -11.73
C LEU A 27 15.06 9.97 -12.19
N PHE A 28 15.19 9.02 -11.28
CA PHE A 28 14.98 7.61 -11.56
C PHE A 28 13.55 7.34 -12.07
N ALA A 29 12.54 7.89 -11.36
CA ALA A 29 11.15 7.75 -11.77
C ALA A 29 10.90 8.37 -13.15
N ALA A 30 11.42 9.57 -13.40
CA ALA A 30 11.28 10.25 -14.70
C ALA A 30 11.94 9.50 -15.86
N ALA A 31 13.01 8.74 -15.57
CA ALA A 31 13.74 7.99 -16.59
C ALA A 31 13.13 6.62 -16.92
N LEU A 32 12.43 5.99 -15.97
CA LEU A 32 12.03 4.58 -16.08
C LEU A 32 10.54 4.33 -15.97
N LEU A 33 9.77 5.27 -15.43
CA LEU A 33 8.33 5.11 -15.23
C LEU A 33 7.56 6.08 -16.14
N PRO A 34 6.34 5.70 -16.56
CA PRO A 34 5.43 6.65 -17.17
C PRO A 34 5.12 7.80 -16.20
N PRO A 35 4.70 8.96 -16.70
CA PRO A 35 4.40 10.14 -15.86
C PRO A 35 3.35 9.88 -14.79
N GLU A 36 2.45 8.96 -15.04
CA GLU A 36 1.35 8.54 -14.16
C GLU A 36 1.38 7.02 -14.01
N PRO A 37 2.30 6.49 -13.18
CA PRO A 37 2.51 5.06 -13.09
C PRO A 37 1.31 4.37 -12.45
N VAL A 38 0.71 3.41 -13.17
CA VAL A 38 -0.38 2.57 -12.68
C VAL A 38 0.15 1.19 -12.38
N TRP A 39 0.16 0.81 -11.11
CA TRP A 39 0.50 -0.53 -10.65
C TRP A 39 -0.73 -1.43 -10.53
N ILE A 40 -1.78 -0.91 -9.88
CA ILE A 40 -3.06 -1.59 -9.67
C ILE A 40 -4.20 -0.60 -9.59
N THR A 41 -5.41 -1.14 -9.47
CA THR A 41 -6.66 -0.38 -9.34
C THR A 41 -6.64 0.68 -8.24
N ASP A 42 -6.10 0.37 -7.05
CA ASP A 42 -6.08 1.32 -5.92
C ASP A 42 -5.34 2.62 -6.26
N ASN A 43 -4.18 2.55 -6.90
CA ASN A 43 -3.46 3.77 -7.27
C ASN A 43 -4.00 4.41 -8.56
N GLY A 44 -4.51 3.62 -9.49
CA GLY A 44 -5.21 4.12 -10.67
C GLY A 44 -6.47 4.90 -10.32
N ASN A 45 -7.25 4.41 -9.35
CA ASN A 45 -8.39 5.13 -8.80
C ASN A 45 -8.01 6.53 -8.26
N LYS A 46 -6.88 6.64 -7.56
CA LYS A 46 -6.39 7.93 -7.08
C LYS A 46 -5.98 8.88 -8.20
N LEU A 47 -5.40 8.36 -9.27
CA LEU A 47 -5.13 9.14 -10.47
C LEU A 47 -6.43 9.65 -11.11
N MET A 48 -7.47 8.80 -11.16
CA MET A 48 -8.79 9.23 -11.64
C MET A 48 -9.38 10.37 -10.79
N ILE A 49 -9.37 10.26 -9.46
CA ILE A 49 -9.84 11.35 -8.58
C ILE A 49 -9.03 12.63 -8.85
N MET A 50 -7.72 12.50 -9.01
CA MET A 50 -6.82 13.62 -9.32
C MET A 50 -7.22 14.30 -10.64
N HIS A 51 -7.41 13.51 -11.72
CA HIS A 51 -7.83 14.01 -13.03
C HIS A 51 -9.19 14.69 -12.96
N ASN A 52 -10.17 14.03 -12.34
CA ASN A 52 -11.51 14.60 -12.20
C ASN A 52 -11.48 15.95 -11.46
N PHE A 53 -10.65 16.05 -10.42
CA PHE A 53 -10.47 17.30 -9.70
C PHE A 53 -9.74 18.38 -10.54
N MET A 54 -8.76 17.96 -11.37
CA MET A 54 -8.05 18.90 -12.26
C MET A 54 -8.95 19.48 -13.34
N GLU A 55 -9.82 18.66 -13.94
CA GLU A 55 -10.68 19.02 -15.08
C GLU A 55 -11.98 19.69 -14.64
N HIS A 56 -12.62 19.17 -13.58
CA HIS A 56 -13.96 19.58 -13.17
C HIS A 56 -14.00 20.27 -11.80
N GLY A 57 -12.89 20.32 -11.06
CA GLY A 57 -12.85 20.87 -9.69
C GLY A 57 -13.64 20.02 -8.68
N SER A 58 -13.99 18.79 -9.02
CA SER A 58 -14.86 17.91 -8.25
C SER A 58 -14.18 16.56 -7.91
N ILE A 59 -14.48 16.03 -6.73
CA ILE A 59 -14.11 14.66 -6.35
C ILE A 59 -15.24 13.65 -6.68
N PHE A 60 -16.36 14.13 -7.21
CA PHE A 60 -17.51 13.35 -7.61
C PHE A 60 -17.50 13.18 -9.13
N PHE A 61 -17.83 11.99 -9.57
CA PHE A 61 -17.86 11.63 -10.98
C PHE A 61 -19.27 11.72 -11.53
N ASP A 62 -19.40 12.24 -12.74
CA ASP A 62 -20.61 12.24 -13.53
C ASP A 62 -20.51 11.17 -14.62
N HIS A 63 -21.58 10.40 -14.85
CA HIS A 63 -21.63 9.40 -15.89
C HIS A 63 -22.99 9.37 -16.56
N PRO A 64 -23.07 9.31 -17.91
CA PRO A 64 -24.33 9.37 -18.65
C PRO A 64 -25.23 8.14 -18.44
N SER A 65 -24.68 7.02 -17.97
CA SER A 65 -25.39 5.79 -17.61
C SER A 65 -24.89 5.30 -16.26
N PRO A 66 -25.41 5.83 -15.12
CA PRO A 66 -24.91 5.50 -13.78
C PRO A 66 -24.98 4.00 -13.45
N GLU A 67 -25.97 3.27 -13.99
CA GLU A 67 -26.13 1.81 -13.83
C GLU A 67 -25.04 1.01 -14.52
N ASN A 68 -24.43 1.57 -15.57
CA ASN A 68 -23.29 1.03 -16.29
C ASN A 68 -21.98 1.74 -15.92
N PHE A 69 -21.99 2.54 -14.86
CA PHE A 69 -20.75 3.13 -14.38
C PHE A 69 -19.76 2.01 -14.10
N PRO A 70 -18.61 2.01 -14.79
CA PRO A 70 -17.62 0.98 -14.61
C PRO A 70 -17.04 1.17 -13.22
N PHE A 71 -17.36 0.32 -12.31
CA PHE A 71 -16.92 0.26 -10.91
C PHE A 71 -18.05 -0.14 -9.95
N GLY A 72 -19.11 -0.73 -10.46
CA GLY A 72 -20.25 -1.16 -9.67
C GLY A 72 -19.86 -1.92 -8.43
N GLY A 73 -19.74 -1.21 -7.33
CA GLY A 73 -19.72 -1.79 -6.00
C GLY A 73 -18.36 -2.15 -5.40
N PHE A 74 -17.22 -1.97 -6.09
CA PHE A 74 -15.94 -2.37 -5.48
C PHE A 74 -15.06 -1.17 -5.04
N HIS A 75 -14.93 -0.14 -5.87
CA HIS A 75 -14.07 1.02 -5.59
C HIS A 75 -14.81 2.36 -5.66
N PHE A 76 -16.05 2.34 -6.14
CA PHE A 76 -16.91 3.50 -6.23
C PHE A 76 -18.28 3.19 -5.64
N GLN A 77 -18.93 4.21 -5.11
CA GLN A 77 -20.32 4.10 -4.66
C GLN A 77 -21.11 5.33 -5.08
N THR A 78 -22.39 5.11 -5.28
CA THR A 78 -23.37 6.19 -5.44
C THR A 78 -23.84 6.62 -4.05
N LEU A 79 -23.69 7.91 -3.73
CA LEU A 79 -24.21 8.50 -2.52
C LEU A 79 -25.72 8.69 -2.61
N GLU A 80 -26.40 8.95 -1.48
CA GLU A 80 -27.84 9.19 -1.39
C GLU A 80 -28.33 10.32 -2.32
N ASN A 81 -27.47 11.30 -2.62
CA ASN A 81 -27.76 12.40 -3.55
C ASN A 81 -27.49 12.06 -5.01
N GLY A 82 -27.25 10.81 -5.36
CA GLY A 82 -26.97 10.33 -6.72
C GLY A 82 -25.55 10.59 -7.23
N ARG A 83 -24.69 11.24 -6.47
CA ARG A 83 -23.30 11.47 -6.87
C ARG A 83 -22.46 10.20 -6.71
N ILE A 84 -21.59 9.96 -7.67
CA ILE A 84 -20.66 8.82 -7.66
C ILE A 84 -19.33 9.28 -7.06
N THR A 85 -18.81 8.55 -6.07
CA THR A 85 -17.53 8.84 -5.45
C THR A 85 -16.70 7.58 -5.24
N SER A 86 -15.40 7.75 -5.12
CA SER A 86 -14.49 6.66 -4.77
C SER A 86 -14.58 6.31 -3.28
N PHE A 87 -14.31 5.04 -2.94
CA PHE A 87 -14.10 4.61 -1.57
C PHE A 87 -12.81 5.15 -0.96
N HIS A 88 -11.82 5.48 -1.79
CA HIS A 88 -10.54 5.96 -1.31
C HIS A 88 -10.62 7.42 -0.86
N SER A 89 -9.82 7.76 0.16
CA SER A 89 -9.67 9.14 0.62
C SER A 89 -9.27 10.06 -0.53
N PRO A 90 -10.01 11.15 -0.81
CA PRO A 90 -9.70 12.06 -1.90
C PRO A 90 -8.60 13.06 -1.58
N TYR A 91 -8.16 13.15 -0.34
CA TYR A 91 -7.30 14.26 0.11
C TYR A 91 -5.92 14.24 -0.53
N LEU A 92 -5.25 13.08 -0.62
CA LEU A 92 -3.98 12.98 -1.32
C LEU A 92 -4.12 13.27 -2.83
N PRO A 93 -5.08 12.68 -3.57
CA PRO A 93 -5.33 13.04 -4.97
C PRO A 93 -5.57 14.54 -5.19
N VAL A 94 -6.38 15.19 -4.36
CA VAL A 94 -6.65 16.63 -4.45
C VAL A 94 -5.39 17.46 -4.21
N MET A 95 -4.61 17.14 -3.16
CA MET A 95 -3.32 17.82 -2.92
C MET A 95 -2.37 17.64 -4.09
N THR A 96 -2.31 16.43 -4.66
CA THR A 96 -1.48 16.12 -5.82
C THR A 96 -1.93 16.89 -7.06
N ALA A 97 -3.24 17.02 -7.29
CA ALA A 97 -3.79 17.82 -8.39
C ALA A 97 -3.31 19.26 -8.34
N TRP A 98 -3.29 19.89 -7.15
CA TRP A 98 -2.74 21.23 -6.98
C TRP A 98 -1.25 21.31 -7.31
N LEU A 99 -0.47 20.31 -6.91
CA LEU A 99 0.96 20.25 -7.25
C LEU A 99 1.16 20.05 -8.75
N CYS A 100 0.35 19.23 -9.40
CA CYS A 100 0.41 19.04 -10.85
C CYS A 100 0.09 20.31 -11.64
N LYS A 101 -0.78 21.19 -11.14
CA LYS A 101 -1.02 22.50 -11.75
C LYS A 101 0.23 23.39 -11.76
N ILE A 102 1.13 23.22 -10.79
CA ILE A 102 2.36 24.02 -10.64
C ILE A 102 3.56 23.35 -11.34
N SER A 103 3.72 22.03 -11.18
CA SER A 103 4.91 21.27 -11.61
C SER A 103 4.66 20.28 -12.75
N GLY A 104 3.45 20.32 -13.33
CA GLY A 104 3.05 19.35 -14.36
C GLY A 104 3.01 17.92 -13.81
N LYS A 105 3.18 16.96 -14.68
CA LYS A 105 3.11 15.52 -14.32
C LYS A 105 4.12 15.07 -13.25
N ALA A 106 5.22 15.81 -13.07
CA ALA A 106 6.18 15.55 -11.98
C ALA A 106 5.55 15.70 -10.57
N GLY A 107 4.47 16.47 -10.45
CA GLY A 107 3.69 16.66 -9.21
C GLY A 107 3.11 15.36 -8.65
N VAL A 108 2.84 14.37 -9.50
CA VAL A 108 2.23 13.09 -9.10
C VAL A 108 3.05 12.37 -8.03
N LEU A 109 4.36 12.34 -8.18
CA LEU A 109 5.27 11.61 -7.28
C LEU A 109 5.90 12.49 -6.20
N LEU A 110 5.68 13.80 -6.23
CA LEU A 110 6.37 14.72 -5.34
C LEU A 110 6.06 14.44 -3.86
N ILE A 111 4.78 14.30 -3.49
CA ILE A 111 4.39 14.02 -2.10
C ILE A 111 4.95 12.68 -1.61
N PRO A 112 4.75 11.54 -2.30
CA PRO A 112 5.31 10.26 -1.86
C PRO A 112 6.83 10.27 -1.73
N VAL A 113 7.56 10.84 -2.68
CA VAL A 113 9.04 10.87 -2.66
C VAL A 113 9.58 11.78 -1.56
N VAL A 114 9.01 12.98 -1.37
CA VAL A 114 9.38 13.88 -0.27
C VAL A 114 9.05 13.23 1.08
N SER A 115 7.93 12.53 1.18
CA SER A 115 7.57 11.80 2.40
C SER A 115 8.60 10.72 2.75
N LEU A 116 9.05 9.95 1.76
CA LEU A 116 10.12 8.97 1.96
C LEU A 116 11.44 9.64 2.41
N ALA A 117 11.81 10.74 1.78
CA ALA A 117 13.02 11.49 2.16
C ALA A 117 12.96 11.98 3.62
N LEU A 118 11.80 12.42 4.09
CA LEU A 118 11.57 12.80 5.48
C LEU A 118 11.63 11.60 6.42
N ILE A 119 11.04 10.45 6.06
CA ILE A 119 11.18 9.19 6.82
C ILE A 119 12.65 8.86 6.99
N LEU A 120 13.42 8.82 5.91
CA LEU A 120 14.85 8.53 5.94
C LEU A 120 15.63 9.52 6.81
N SER A 121 15.29 10.81 6.74
CA SER A 121 15.91 11.85 7.58
C SER A 121 15.76 11.55 9.07
N VAL A 122 14.53 11.18 9.47
CA VAL A 122 14.23 10.82 10.86
C VAL A 122 14.93 9.52 11.24
N MET A 123 14.89 8.51 10.40
CA MET A 123 15.54 7.22 10.66
C MET A 123 17.06 7.36 10.82
N LEU A 124 17.69 8.28 10.09
CA LEU A 124 19.13 8.56 10.20
C LEU A 124 19.52 9.26 11.51
N GLU A 125 18.56 9.81 12.24
CA GLU A 125 18.80 10.35 13.58
C GLU A 125 18.81 9.27 14.68
N PHE A 126 18.19 8.10 14.42
CA PHE A 126 18.24 6.95 15.33
C PHE A 126 19.66 6.36 15.41
N PRO A 127 19.95 5.45 16.33
CA PRO A 127 21.29 5.26 16.90
C PRO A 127 22.41 4.93 15.89
N GLY A 128 23.50 5.69 16.02
CA GLY A 128 24.83 5.36 15.50
C GLY A 128 25.07 5.57 14.01
N LYS A 129 25.94 6.55 13.67
CA LYS A 129 26.30 6.92 12.28
C LYS A 129 26.70 5.74 11.39
N LYS A 130 27.34 4.71 11.93
CA LYS A 130 27.82 3.53 11.21
C LYS A 130 26.71 2.60 10.70
N TYR A 131 25.47 2.74 11.18
CA TYR A 131 24.34 1.89 10.75
C TYR A 131 23.40 2.57 9.75
N ARG A 132 23.72 3.79 9.32
CA ARG A 132 22.87 4.58 8.40
C ARG A 132 22.63 3.88 7.07
N ILE A 133 23.66 3.24 6.52
CA ILE A 133 23.55 2.48 5.28
C ILE A 133 22.57 1.32 5.47
N LEU A 134 22.70 0.58 6.59
CA LEU A 134 21.78 -0.52 6.88
C LEU A 134 20.33 -0.02 7.03
N ILE A 135 20.12 1.14 7.67
CA ILE A 135 18.80 1.76 7.80
C ILE A 135 18.23 2.13 6.42
N ALA A 136 19.05 2.74 5.56
CA ALA A 136 18.64 3.12 4.22
C ALA A 136 18.25 1.88 3.37
N LEU A 137 19.04 0.82 3.44
CA LEU A 137 18.76 -0.44 2.75
C LEU A 137 17.52 -1.15 3.31
N ALA A 138 17.32 -1.09 4.62
CA ALA A 138 16.16 -1.67 5.26
C ALA A 138 14.85 -0.94 4.93
N ALA A 139 14.93 0.33 4.54
CA ALA A 139 13.78 1.11 4.09
C ALA A 139 13.36 0.79 2.63
N ALA A 140 14.03 -0.14 1.98
CA ALA A 140 13.79 -0.50 0.58
C ALA A 140 12.30 -0.73 0.21
N PRO A 141 11.47 -1.46 0.97
CA PRO A 141 10.05 -1.62 0.63
C PRO A 141 9.29 -0.30 0.56
N LEU A 142 9.70 0.71 1.31
CA LEU A 142 9.08 2.04 1.27
C LEU A 142 9.37 2.75 -0.06
N PHE A 143 10.49 2.44 -0.71
CA PHE A 143 10.86 3.03 -1.99
C PHE A 143 9.86 2.67 -3.09
N PHE A 144 9.45 1.39 -3.18
CA PHE A 144 8.44 0.96 -4.14
C PHE A 144 7.17 1.82 -4.08
N TYR A 145 6.62 2.01 -2.87
CA TYR A 145 5.40 2.79 -2.69
C TYR A 145 5.61 4.30 -2.86
N SER A 146 6.84 4.80 -2.76
CA SER A 146 7.12 6.20 -3.05
C SER A 146 7.12 6.53 -4.54
N LEU A 147 7.15 5.53 -5.40
CA LEU A 147 7.09 5.66 -6.86
C LEU A 147 5.66 5.57 -7.42
N LEU A 148 4.66 5.60 -6.56
CA LEU A 148 3.24 5.52 -6.90
C LEU A 148 2.46 6.63 -6.19
N LEU A 149 1.38 7.11 -6.81
CA LEU A 149 0.42 7.95 -6.11
C LEU A 149 -0.38 7.07 -5.13
N TRP A 150 0.19 6.93 -3.94
CA TRP A 150 -0.41 6.12 -2.89
C TRP A 150 -0.18 6.73 -1.52
N GLU A 151 -1.22 6.77 -0.69
CA GLU A 151 -1.21 7.44 0.62
C GLU A 151 -0.36 6.76 1.70
N MET A 152 0.15 5.56 1.43
CA MET A 152 0.88 4.77 2.43
C MET A 152 2.16 5.44 2.91
N ILE A 153 2.95 6.01 1.99
CA ILE A 153 4.21 6.66 2.37
C ILE A 153 3.98 8.00 3.07
N PRO A 154 3.07 8.88 2.62
CA PRO A 154 2.69 10.06 3.40
C PRO A 154 2.18 9.71 4.81
N ALA A 155 1.34 8.68 4.96
CA ALA A 155 0.88 8.21 6.26
C ALA A 155 2.04 7.66 7.12
N ALA A 156 2.94 6.85 6.55
CA ALA A 156 4.14 6.37 7.25
C ALA A 156 5.05 7.51 7.70
N MET A 157 5.16 8.58 6.89
CA MET A 157 5.89 9.80 7.25
C MET A 157 5.28 10.46 8.49
N THR A 158 3.96 10.65 8.54
CA THR A 158 3.31 11.28 9.70
C THR A 158 3.49 10.45 10.98
N VAL A 159 3.37 9.13 10.90
CA VAL A 159 3.62 8.22 12.04
C VAL A 159 5.08 8.30 12.48
N THR A 160 6.03 8.30 11.56
CA THR A 160 7.46 8.37 11.86
C THR A 160 7.86 9.69 12.51
N LEU A 161 7.35 10.82 11.97
CA LEU A 161 7.55 12.16 12.54
C LEU A 161 6.88 12.30 13.91
N ALA A 162 5.66 11.77 14.06
CA ALA A 162 4.95 11.78 15.34
C ALA A 162 5.73 10.97 16.39
N ALA A 163 6.22 9.78 16.06
CA ALA A 163 7.05 8.97 16.94
C ALA A 163 8.33 9.71 17.33
N TRP A 164 8.99 10.36 16.39
CA TRP A 164 10.19 11.15 16.65
C TRP A 164 9.93 12.36 17.55
N LEU A 165 8.84 13.12 17.31
CA LEU A 165 8.41 14.24 18.15
C LEU A 165 8.02 13.78 19.56
N PHE A 166 7.30 12.66 19.65
CA PHE A 166 6.92 12.03 20.90
C PHE A 166 8.18 11.66 21.72
N PHE A 167 9.17 11.06 21.07
CA PHE A 167 10.47 10.75 21.65
C PHE A 167 11.20 12.00 22.16
N ARG A 168 11.07 13.12 21.46
CA ARG A 168 11.63 14.42 21.87
C ARG A 168 10.82 15.13 22.97
N GLY A 169 9.77 14.50 23.50
CA GLY A 169 8.89 15.07 24.52
C GLY A 169 7.89 16.11 24.01
N ARG A 170 7.83 16.33 22.66
CA ARG A 170 6.89 17.27 22.03
C ARG A 170 5.55 16.60 21.74
N THR A 171 4.90 16.08 22.79
CA THR A 171 3.74 15.17 22.66
C THR A 171 2.53 15.80 22.01
N THR A 172 2.26 17.10 22.25
CA THR A 172 1.14 17.81 21.61
C THR A 172 1.36 17.93 20.10
N VAL A 173 2.56 18.34 19.68
CA VAL A 173 2.90 18.44 18.24
C VAL A 173 2.89 17.04 17.60
N ALA A 174 3.34 16.01 18.33
CA ALA A 174 3.27 14.62 17.88
C ALA A 174 1.83 14.19 17.59
N GLY A 175 0.88 14.56 18.47
CA GLY A 175 -0.55 14.30 18.26
C GLY A 175 -1.09 14.99 17.00
N ALA A 176 -0.74 16.26 16.77
CA ALA A 176 -1.18 17.00 15.59
C ALA A 176 -0.64 16.38 14.28
N VAL A 177 0.66 16.04 14.26
CA VAL A 177 1.28 15.39 13.09
C VAL A 177 0.70 14.00 12.84
N PHE A 178 0.45 13.22 13.91
CA PHE A 178 -0.20 11.93 13.80
C PHE A 178 -1.60 12.05 13.20
N ALA A 179 -2.41 12.98 13.71
CA ALA A 179 -3.78 13.19 13.23
C ALA A 179 -3.85 13.76 11.80
N ALA A 180 -2.83 14.48 11.35
CA ALA A 180 -2.71 14.84 9.92
C ALA A 180 -2.58 13.58 9.03
N GLY A 181 -2.02 12.49 9.53
CA GLY A 181 -1.97 11.21 8.82
C GLY A 181 -3.35 10.56 8.62
N LEU A 182 -4.32 10.82 9.49
CA LEU A 182 -5.69 10.32 9.36
C LEU A 182 -6.36 10.77 8.05
N TRP A 183 -5.99 11.94 7.54
CA TRP A 183 -6.45 12.44 6.24
C TRP A 183 -5.98 11.55 5.08
N MET A 184 -4.90 10.82 5.28
CA MET A 184 -4.33 9.90 4.29
C MET A 184 -4.89 8.48 4.47
N ARG A 185 -4.90 7.98 5.74
CA ARG A 185 -5.26 6.59 6.04
C ARG A 185 -6.07 6.48 7.31
N GLU A 186 -7.24 5.92 7.19
CA GLU A 186 -8.17 5.73 8.32
C GLU A 186 -7.68 4.66 9.31
N GLU A 187 -6.88 3.68 8.87
CA GLU A 187 -6.32 2.67 9.78
C GLU A 187 -5.47 3.28 10.90
N LEU A 188 -5.04 4.53 10.76
CA LEU A 188 -4.35 5.24 11.84
C LEU A 188 -5.24 5.47 13.08
N TRP A 189 -6.57 5.44 12.97
CA TRP A 189 -7.45 5.43 14.15
C TRP A 189 -7.16 4.24 15.05
N VAL A 190 -6.93 3.05 14.46
CA VAL A 190 -6.58 1.83 15.20
C VAL A 190 -5.24 2.01 15.91
N LEU A 191 -4.24 2.55 15.20
CA LEU A 191 -2.91 2.79 15.78
C LEU A 191 -2.97 3.80 16.92
N GLY A 192 -3.77 4.86 16.78
CA GLY A 192 -4.01 5.86 17.82
C GLY A 192 -4.70 5.29 19.05
N ALA A 193 -5.73 4.45 18.85
CA ALA A 193 -6.43 3.77 19.93
C ALA A 193 -5.50 2.81 20.71
N ILE A 194 -4.67 2.06 20.02
CA ILE A 194 -3.67 1.18 20.64
C ILE A 194 -2.66 2.00 21.46
N LEU A 195 -2.16 3.12 20.91
CA LEU A 195 -1.27 4.01 21.64
C LEU A 195 -1.92 4.57 22.91
N ALA A 196 -3.17 5.04 22.81
CA ALA A 196 -3.92 5.53 23.95
C ALA A 196 -4.08 4.45 25.03
N LEU A 197 -4.45 3.22 24.64
CA LEU A 197 -4.57 2.08 25.54
C LEU A 197 -3.26 1.79 26.27
N ILE A 198 -2.12 1.76 25.54
CA ILE A 198 -0.80 1.54 26.13
C ILE A 198 -0.48 2.63 27.18
N LEU A 199 -0.74 3.90 26.83
CA LEU A 199 -0.48 5.03 27.75
C LEU A 199 -1.36 4.99 28.99
N ILE A 200 -2.63 4.59 28.86
CA ILE A 200 -3.55 4.35 29.97
C ILE A 200 -3.03 3.24 30.89
N CYS A 201 -2.69 2.08 30.33
CA CYS A 201 -2.14 0.95 31.09
C CYS A 201 -0.82 1.30 31.80
N GLN A 202 -0.02 2.20 31.22
CA GLN A 202 1.21 2.71 31.82
C GLN A 202 0.97 3.87 32.80
N ARG A 203 -0.28 4.29 33.03
CA ARG A 203 -0.67 5.44 33.86
C ARG A 203 -0.03 6.76 33.43
N GLN A 204 0.21 6.91 32.12
CA GLN A 204 0.83 8.11 31.53
C GLN A 204 -0.21 9.14 31.06
N TRP A 205 -1.19 9.44 31.92
CA TRP A 205 -2.34 10.29 31.60
C TRP A 205 -1.96 11.66 31.05
N LYS A 206 -0.95 12.32 31.62
CA LYS A 206 -0.48 13.64 31.17
C LYS A 206 0.03 13.59 29.71
N ILE A 207 0.72 12.53 29.35
CA ILE A 207 1.24 12.32 27.99
C ILE A 207 0.08 12.05 27.03
N MET A 208 -0.83 11.15 27.42
CA MET A 208 -2.03 10.82 26.65
C MET A 208 -2.86 12.08 26.34
N TRP A 209 -3.19 12.89 27.36
CA TRP A 209 -3.97 14.10 27.17
C TRP A 209 -3.30 15.14 26.27
N ARG A 210 -1.98 15.33 26.41
CA ARG A 210 -1.24 16.23 25.53
C ARG A 210 -1.25 15.75 24.09
N PHE A 211 -1.10 14.45 23.86
CA PHE A 211 -1.20 13.86 22.53
C PHE A 211 -2.61 14.03 21.94
N ALA A 212 -3.65 13.71 22.72
CA ALA A 212 -5.05 13.85 22.32
C ALA A 212 -5.42 15.31 22.00
N LEU A 213 -4.98 16.28 22.81
CA LEU A 213 -5.19 17.70 22.55
C LEU A 213 -4.54 18.15 21.24
N GLY A 214 -3.33 17.65 20.94
CA GLY A 214 -2.69 17.95 19.66
C GLY A 214 -3.44 17.33 18.48
N ALA A 215 -3.94 16.11 18.64
CA ALA A 215 -4.69 15.40 17.61
C ALA A 215 -6.09 15.98 17.36
N ALA A 216 -6.68 16.64 18.35
CA ALA A 216 -8.09 17.04 18.33
C ALA A 216 -8.46 17.94 17.14
N ILE A 217 -7.66 18.98 16.86
CA ILE A 217 -7.98 19.93 15.77
C ILE A 217 -7.91 19.27 14.39
N PRO A 218 -6.79 18.58 13.99
CA PRO A 218 -6.75 17.95 12.69
C PRO A 218 -7.77 16.82 12.51
N ALA A 219 -8.07 16.07 13.60
CA ALA A 219 -9.06 15.01 13.57
C ALA A 219 -10.50 15.57 13.45
N ALA A 220 -10.84 16.61 14.23
CA ALA A 220 -12.14 17.27 14.13
C ALA A 220 -12.37 17.89 12.74
N ALA A 221 -11.33 18.53 12.18
CA ALA A 221 -11.38 19.06 10.82
C ALA A 221 -11.65 17.96 9.78
N LEU A 222 -10.98 16.77 9.90
CA LEU A 222 -11.26 15.63 9.03
C LEU A 222 -12.71 15.16 9.13
N LEU A 223 -13.21 14.94 10.36
CA LEU A 223 -14.58 14.49 10.57
C LEU A 223 -15.60 15.50 10.00
N LEU A 224 -15.34 16.80 10.18
CA LEU A 224 -16.18 17.85 9.62
C LEU A 224 -16.14 17.83 8.08
N CYS A 225 -14.96 17.78 7.47
CA CYS A 225 -14.83 17.67 6.01
C CYS A 225 -15.53 16.45 5.44
N ASN A 226 -15.37 15.29 6.08
CA ASN A 226 -16.07 14.06 5.68
C ASN A 226 -17.58 14.23 5.76
N THR A 227 -18.08 14.85 6.85
CA THR A 227 -19.53 15.10 7.01
C THR A 227 -20.05 16.03 5.93
N LEU A 228 -19.32 17.09 5.61
CA LEU A 228 -19.75 18.05 4.57
C LEU A 228 -19.68 17.46 3.15
N LEU A 229 -18.70 16.62 2.85
CA LEU A 229 -18.52 16.04 1.53
C LEU A 229 -19.41 14.80 1.31
N PHE A 230 -19.51 13.93 2.31
CA PHE A 230 -20.10 12.59 2.16
C PHE A 230 -21.34 12.36 3.03
N GLY A 231 -21.75 13.34 3.84
CA GLY A 231 -22.85 13.17 4.80
C GLY A 231 -22.51 12.29 6.01
N ASN A 232 -21.27 11.77 6.10
CA ASN A 232 -20.83 10.83 7.13
C ASN A 232 -19.45 11.22 7.68
N PRO A 233 -19.29 11.42 9.01
CA PRO A 233 -18.00 11.79 9.61
C PRO A 233 -16.91 10.72 9.42
N ALA A 234 -17.28 9.44 9.29
CA ALA A 234 -16.33 8.36 9.01
C ALA A 234 -15.86 8.33 7.55
N GLY A 235 -16.38 9.22 6.69
CA GLY A 235 -16.08 9.20 5.25
C GLY A 235 -16.73 8.04 4.52
N VAL A 236 -16.43 7.90 3.25
CA VAL A 236 -17.01 6.87 2.38
C VAL A 236 -16.49 5.48 2.76
N HIS A 237 -15.20 5.35 2.94
CA HIS A 237 -14.55 4.06 3.23
C HIS A 237 -15.00 3.48 4.59
N GLY A 238 -15.03 4.31 5.63
CA GLY A 238 -15.41 3.88 6.98
C GLY A 238 -16.86 3.40 7.08
N SER A 239 -17.79 4.04 6.36
CA SER A 239 -19.21 3.66 6.42
C SER A 239 -19.50 2.34 5.70
N THR A 240 -18.88 2.12 4.55
CA THR A 240 -19.18 0.95 3.69
C THR A 240 -18.46 -0.30 4.18
N TYR A 241 -17.24 -0.15 4.68
CA TYR A 241 -16.39 -1.26 5.08
C TYR A 241 -16.88 -1.97 6.35
N PHE A 242 -17.39 -1.21 7.31
CA PHE A 242 -17.85 -1.76 8.58
C PHE A 242 -19.29 -2.25 8.55
N VAL A 243 -20.14 -1.75 7.66
CA VAL A 243 -21.58 -2.00 7.70
C VAL A 243 -22.04 -3.01 6.64
N ASN A 244 -21.51 -2.98 5.41
CA ASN A 244 -22.18 -3.66 4.28
C ASN A 244 -21.57 -4.98 3.83
N ASN A 245 -20.39 -5.39 4.27
CA ASN A 245 -19.65 -6.50 3.65
C ASN A 245 -19.38 -7.71 4.55
N ARG A 246 -20.14 -7.88 5.65
CA ARG A 246 -19.95 -9.07 6.48
C ARG A 246 -21.18 -9.97 6.37
N PRO A 247 -21.14 -11.02 5.52
CA PRO A 247 -22.14 -12.07 5.61
C PRO A 247 -22.15 -12.64 7.04
N GLU A 248 -23.30 -13.09 7.51
CA GLU A 248 -23.41 -13.76 8.81
C GLU A 248 -22.45 -14.96 8.84
N MET A 249 -21.34 -14.78 9.49
CA MET A 249 -20.30 -15.80 9.58
C MET A 249 -20.39 -16.56 10.90
N THR A 250 -20.23 -17.88 10.83
CA THR A 250 -20.05 -18.68 12.03
C THR A 250 -18.73 -18.31 12.72
N PHE A 251 -18.66 -18.52 14.04
CA PHE A 251 -17.41 -18.29 14.80
C PHE A 251 -16.23 -19.06 14.21
N TYR A 252 -16.44 -20.25 13.70
CA TYR A 252 -15.39 -21.08 13.08
C TYR A 252 -14.88 -20.48 11.77
N SER A 253 -15.76 -20.02 10.89
CA SER A 253 -15.35 -19.37 9.63
C SER A 253 -14.55 -18.10 9.92
N ARG A 254 -14.97 -17.31 10.90
CA ARG A 254 -14.27 -16.11 11.34
C ARG A 254 -12.88 -16.41 11.89
N PHE A 255 -12.75 -17.41 12.75
CA PHE A 255 -11.45 -17.83 13.30
C PHE A 255 -10.49 -18.29 12.20
N ARG A 256 -10.97 -19.08 11.23
CA ARG A 256 -10.18 -19.51 10.07
C ARG A 256 -9.69 -18.33 9.23
N GLU A 257 -10.55 -17.34 8.99
CA GLU A 257 -10.18 -16.12 8.28
C GLU A 257 -9.10 -15.33 9.00
N VAL A 258 -9.23 -15.15 10.29
CA VAL A 258 -8.22 -14.45 11.09
C VAL A 258 -6.86 -15.14 11.01
N ILE A 259 -6.80 -16.47 11.14
CA ILE A 259 -5.55 -17.23 10.97
C ILE A 259 -4.99 -17.04 9.57
N PHE A 260 -5.84 -17.08 8.55
CA PHE A 260 -5.44 -16.88 7.17
C PHE A 260 -4.89 -15.46 6.95
N ASN A 261 -5.51 -14.43 7.54
CA ASN A 261 -5.01 -13.06 7.50
C ASN A 261 -3.65 -12.92 8.19
N PHE A 262 -3.45 -13.57 9.35
CA PHE A 262 -2.14 -13.60 9.99
C PHE A 262 -1.08 -14.22 9.09
N TYR A 263 -1.38 -15.37 8.48
CA TYR A 263 -0.48 -16.00 7.54
C TYR A 263 -0.15 -15.08 6.37
N GLN A 264 -1.17 -14.54 5.72
CA GLN A 264 -1.00 -13.70 4.53
C GLN A 264 -0.20 -12.43 4.81
N HIS A 265 -0.56 -11.70 5.84
CA HIS A 265 0.04 -10.40 6.11
C HIS A 265 1.40 -10.46 6.80
N LEU A 266 1.69 -11.51 7.54
CA LEU A 266 2.95 -11.59 8.29
C LEU A 266 3.99 -12.49 7.65
N ILE A 267 3.57 -13.59 7.03
CA ILE A 267 4.45 -14.74 6.75
C ILE A 267 4.42 -15.16 5.28
N ARG A 268 3.34 -14.90 4.56
CA ARG A 268 3.08 -15.48 3.23
C ARG A 268 4.25 -15.31 2.26
N PHE A 269 4.48 -16.38 1.49
CA PHE A 269 5.41 -16.42 0.39
C PHE A 269 4.93 -17.49 -0.60
N ASP A 270 4.58 -17.13 -1.82
CA ASP A 270 3.84 -18.02 -2.75
C ASP A 270 4.70 -18.69 -3.82
N THR A 271 5.95 -18.29 -3.99
CA THR A 271 6.78 -18.75 -5.13
C THR A 271 7.25 -20.19 -5.06
N LEU A 272 7.05 -20.88 -3.92
CA LEU A 272 7.45 -22.29 -3.74
C LEU A 272 6.26 -23.27 -3.83
N GLY A 273 5.11 -22.83 -4.33
CA GLY A 273 3.91 -23.63 -4.42
C GLY A 273 3.50 -24.21 -3.05
N ARG A 274 3.20 -25.52 -2.98
CA ARG A 274 2.80 -26.19 -1.72
C ARG A 274 3.81 -26.10 -0.57
N TRP A 275 5.07 -25.81 -0.84
CA TRP A 275 6.14 -25.68 0.15
C TRP A 275 6.27 -24.28 0.72
N SER A 276 5.56 -23.31 0.18
CA SER A 276 5.66 -21.89 0.59
C SER A 276 5.34 -21.69 2.07
N ALA A 277 4.22 -22.21 2.55
CA ALA A 277 3.84 -22.05 3.96
C ALA A 277 4.79 -22.79 4.92
N PRO A 278 5.11 -24.10 4.73
CA PRO A 278 6.09 -24.78 5.58
C PRO A 278 7.45 -24.07 5.62
N ALA A 279 7.95 -23.60 4.48
CA ALA A 279 9.23 -22.89 4.42
C ALA A 279 9.20 -21.56 5.16
N ALA A 280 8.13 -20.77 5.00
CA ALA A 280 7.96 -19.51 5.71
C ALA A 280 7.87 -19.72 7.24
N PHE A 281 7.14 -20.71 7.70
CA PHE A 281 7.09 -21.06 9.12
C PHE A 281 8.45 -21.54 9.65
N ALA A 282 9.18 -22.37 8.89
CA ALA A 282 10.51 -22.84 9.28
C ALA A 282 11.52 -21.68 9.46
N VAL A 283 11.32 -20.56 8.76
CA VAL A 283 12.15 -19.37 8.87
C VAL A 283 11.73 -18.49 10.07
N ILE A 284 10.44 -18.31 10.30
CA ILE A 284 9.93 -17.33 11.27
C ILE A 284 9.82 -17.91 12.69
N ILE A 285 9.42 -19.19 12.86
CA ILE A 285 9.24 -19.79 14.19
C ILE A 285 10.53 -19.75 15.04
N PRO A 286 11.72 -20.11 14.52
CA PRO A 286 12.96 -20.00 15.28
C PRO A 286 13.28 -18.57 15.72
N ALA A 287 12.98 -17.57 14.86
CA ALA A 287 13.20 -16.17 15.19
C ALA A 287 12.25 -15.70 16.31
N LEU A 288 10.98 -16.08 16.26
CA LEU A 288 10.01 -15.80 17.32
C LEU A 288 10.40 -16.49 18.63
N ALA A 289 10.74 -17.77 18.60
CA ALA A 289 11.19 -18.51 19.79
C ALA A 289 12.42 -17.85 20.44
N ALA A 290 13.38 -17.46 19.64
CA ALA A 290 14.55 -16.71 20.10
C ALA A 290 14.19 -15.33 20.67
N GLY A 291 13.15 -14.69 20.13
CA GLY A 291 12.64 -13.41 20.57
C GLY A 291 12.06 -13.41 21.97
N PHE A 292 11.42 -14.48 22.37
CA PHE A 292 10.89 -14.66 23.73
C PHE A 292 11.96 -15.06 24.76
N ALA A 293 13.17 -15.43 24.32
CA ALA A 293 14.26 -15.74 25.22
C ALA A 293 14.65 -14.54 26.10
N PRO A 294 14.81 -14.73 27.42
CA PRO A 294 15.08 -13.64 28.35
C PRO A 294 16.49 -13.06 28.17
N GLY A 295 16.56 -11.71 28.14
CA GLY A 295 17.82 -10.97 28.07
C GLY A 295 18.52 -11.00 26.70
N TYR A 296 19.41 -10.04 26.49
CA TYR A 296 20.14 -9.91 25.23
C TYR A 296 21.37 -10.83 25.16
N ARG A 297 22.10 -11.00 26.29
CA ARG A 297 23.41 -11.67 26.33
C ARG A 297 23.29 -13.19 26.55
N ARG A 298 22.43 -13.63 27.48
CA ARG A 298 22.31 -15.05 27.89
C ARG A 298 21.98 -15.96 26.72
N TRP A 299 21.14 -15.54 25.80
CA TRP A 299 20.66 -16.31 24.66
C TRP A 299 21.28 -15.85 23.33
N ARG A 300 22.42 -15.18 23.39
CA ARG A 300 23.04 -14.58 22.20
C ARG A 300 23.33 -15.59 21.09
N ASN A 301 23.84 -16.79 21.44
CA ASN A 301 24.17 -17.79 20.44
C ASN A 301 22.89 -18.37 19.80
N PHE A 302 21.86 -18.66 20.58
CA PHE A 302 20.57 -19.09 20.06
C PHE A 302 19.95 -18.05 19.12
N LYS A 303 19.96 -16.80 19.51
CA LYS A 303 19.49 -15.68 18.64
C LYS A 303 20.29 -15.58 17.36
N LYS A 304 21.60 -15.82 17.39
CA LYS A 304 22.44 -15.83 16.18
C LYS A 304 22.09 -17.00 15.27
N ILE A 305 21.89 -18.21 15.80
CA ILE A 305 21.50 -19.38 15.02
C ILE A 305 20.12 -19.11 14.36
N ALA A 306 19.14 -18.68 15.13
CA ALA A 306 17.83 -18.32 14.60
C ALA A 306 17.90 -17.19 13.54
N GLY A 307 18.78 -16.22 13.75
CA GLY A 307 19.07 -15.17 12.77
C GLY A 307 19.71 -15.69 11.49
N VAL A 308 20.61 -16.68 11.57
CA VAL A 308 21.19 -17.36 10.37
C VAL A 308 20.10 -18.08 9.60
N ILE A 309 19.24 -18.86 10.28
CA ILE A 309 18.11 -19.55 9.63
C ILE A 309 17.19 -18.53 8.93
N PHE A 310 16.86 -17.44 9.61
CA PHE A 310 16.01 -16.39 9.05
C PHE A 310 16.66 -15.75 7.82
N ALA A 311 17.93 -15.34 7.91
CA ALA A 311 18.65 -14.70 6.83
C ALA A 311 18.84 -15.61 5.62
N ALA A 312 19.21 -16.88 5.85
CA ALA A 312 19.34 -17.86 4.78
C ALA A 312 17.98 -18.13 4.08
N GLY A 313 16.92 -18.30 4.86
CA GLY A 313 15.57 -18.48 4.33
C GLY A 313 15.10 -17.29 3.48
N THR A 314 15.27 -16.06 3.96
CA THR A 314 14.88 -14.87 3.20
C THR A 314 15.73 -14.67 1.94
N LEU A 315 17.01 -15.04 1.94
CA LEU A 315 17.83 -15.03 0.72
C LEU A 315 17.36 -16.07 -0.29
N LEU A 316 17.01 -17.29 0.17
CA LEU A 316 16.44 -18.32 -0.71
C LEU A 316 15.10 -17.86 -1.31
N PHE A 317 14.26 -17.19 -0.52
CA PHE A 317 13.01 -16.62 -1.02
C PHE A 317 13.26 -15.51 -2.04
N ALA A 318 14.21 -14.62 -1.79
CA ALA A 318 14.60 -13.58 -2.73
C ALA A 318 15.14 -14.18 -4.04
N ALA A 319 15.95 -15.25 -3.97
CA ALA A 319 16.44 -15.95 -5.14
C ALA A 319 15.33 -16.70 -5.91
N ALA A 320 14.36 -17.31 -5.20
CA ALA A 320 13.22 -17.97 -5.82
C ALA A 320 12.34 -16.98 -6.57
N LEU A 321 12.17 -15.76 -6.03
CA LEU A 321 11.40 -14.69 -6.64
C LEU A 321 11.92 -14.30 -8.04
N TRP A 322 13.24 -14.29 -8.25
CA TRP A 322 13.85 -13.94 -9.55
C TRP A 322 13.57 -14.98 -10.66
N LYS A 323 13.13 -16.18 -10.31
CA LYS A 323 12.67 -17.18 -11.28
C LYS A 323 11.25 -16.93 -11.76
N GLU A 324 10.48 -16.18 -10.98
CA GLU A 324 9.10 -15.83 -11.32
C GLU A 324 9.10 -14.72 -12.36
N LYS A 325 8.33 -14.93 -13.44
CA LYS A 325 8.21 -13.95 -14.54
C LYS A 325 6.86 -13.26 -14.59
N GLN A 326 5.95 -13.65 -13.71
CA GLN A 326 4.62 -13.04 -13.60
C GLN A 326 4.65 -11.95 -12.53
N TYR A 327 4.40 -10.72 -12.92
CA TYR A 327 4.52 -9.56 -12.06
C TYR A 327 3.18 -9.08 -11.49
N LEU A 328 2.08 -9.50 -12.10
CA LEU A 328 0.73 -9.14 -11.68
C LEU A 328 0.02 -10.40 -11.18
N PHE A 329 -0.81 -10.30 -10.16
CA PHE A 329 -1.69 -11.33 -9.61
C PHE A 329 -1.06 -12.53 -8.89
N ILE A 330 0.17 -12.96 -9.14
CA ILE A 330 0.65 -14.24 -8.60
C ILE A 330 1.76 -14.09 -7.56
N SER A 331 2.85 -13.42 -7.84
CA SER A 331 4.04 -13.51 -6.97
C SER A 331 4.57 -12.20 -6.43
N ALA A 332 4.44 -11.11 -7.16
CA ALA A 332 4.92 -9.80 -6.70
C ALA A 332 4.11 -9.23 -5.53
N VAL A 333 3.03 -9.88 -5.17
CA VAL A 333 1.89 -9.25 -4.56
C VAL A 333 1.73 -9.56 -3.09
N THR A 334 2.09 -10.73 -2.67
CA THR A 334 1.67 -11.20 -1.35
C THR A 334 2.82 -11.76 -0.54
N PHE A 335 3.78 -10.88 -0.24
CA PHE A 335 4.78 -11.24 0.77
C PHE A 335 4.35 -10.69 2.13
N GLY A 336 4.38 -11.56 3.13
CA GLY A 336 4.17 -11.14 4.51
C GLY A 336 5.23 -10.14 4.96
N LEU A 337 4.89 -9.35 5.98
CA LEU A 337 5.71 -8.27 6.53
C LEU A 337 7.17 -8.69 6.80
N PHE A 338 7.37 -9.83 7.43
CA PHE A 338 8.71 -10.27 7.84
C PHE A 338 9.55 -10.83 6.69
N ILE A 339 8.90 -11.26 5.62
CA ILE A 339 9.58 -11.72 4.40
C ILE A 339 9.94 -10.52 3.53
N SER A 340 9.01 -9.59 3.31
CA SER A 340 9.25 -8.41 2.48
C SER A 340 10.23 -7.40 3.09
N VAL A 341 10.39 -7.42 4.42
CA VAL A 341 11.30 -6.53 5.17
C VAL A 341 12.21 -7.36 6.07
N PRO A 342 13.21 -8.09 5.51
CA PRO A 342 14.01 -9.07 6.27
C PRO A 342 14.76 -8.50 7.49
N VAL A 343 15.07 -7.21 7.47
CA VAL A 343 15.73 -6.55 8.61
C VAL A 343 14.85 -6.54 9.88
N LEU A 344 13.55 -6.76 9.76
CA LEU A 344 12.63 -6.93 10.90
C LEU A 344 12.91 -8.21 11.71
N ALA A 345 13.79 -9.09 11.22
CA ALA A 345 14.38 -10.17 12.03
C ALA A 345 14.92 -9.64 13.38
N GLY A 346 15.52 -8.46 13.38
CA GLY A 346 16.02 -7.83 14.61
C GLY A 346 14.93 -7.54 15.65
N PHE A 347 13.72 -7.17 15.18
CA PHE A 347 12.56 -7.00 16.05
C PHE A 347 12.09 -8.36 16.59
N LEU A 348 11.90 -9.36 15.72
CA LEU A 348 11.48 -10.70 16.13
C LEU A 348 12.46 -11.34 17.12
N LEU A 349 13.75 -11.36 16.78
CA LEU A 349 14.81 -11.97 17.59
C LEU A 349 15.00 -11.32 18.98
N ASN A 350 14.49 -10.11 19.17
CA ASN A 350 14.66 -9.35 20.41
C ASN A 350 13.31 -8.87 20.99
N LEU A 351 12.21 -9.55 20.68
CA LEU A 351 10.87 -9.10 21.04
C LEU A 351 10.70 -8.86 22.54
N ARG A 352 10.94 -9.88 23.38
CA ARG A 352 10.82 -9.75 24.84
C ARG A 352 11.74 -8.68 25.45
N PRO A 353 13.05 -8.63 25.12
CA PRO A 353 13.93 -7.54 25.56
C PRO A 353 13.46 -6.14 25.14
N LEU A 354 12.84 -5.98 23.97
CA LEU A 354 12.28 -4.71 23.52
C LEU A 354 11.02 -4.32 24.29
N LEU A 355 10.10 -5.27 24.50
CA LEU A 355 8.86 -5.07 25.26
C LEU A 355 9.10 -4.71 26.73
N CYS A 356 10.20 -5.23 27.32
CA CYS A 356 10.60 -5.03 28.70
C CYS A 356 11.79 -4.05 28.83
N ASP A 357 12.07 -3.23 27.80
CA ASP A 357 13.21 -2.29 27.87
C ASP A 357 12.97 -1.24 28.97
N ARG A 358 14.06 -0.88 29.67
CA ARG A 358 14.03 0.17 30.71
C ARG A 358 13.73 1.55 30.12
N ASN A 359 14.07 1.77 28.88
CA ASN A 359 13.63 2.96 28.15
C ASN A 359 12.14 2.82 27.82
N ARG A 360 11.31 3.56 28.53
CA ARG A 360 9.85 3.54 28.39
C ARG A 360 9.40 3.80 26.95
N PHE A 361 10.11 4.66 26.22
CA PHE A 361 9.78 4.95 24.83
C PHE A 361 10.00 3.71 23.94
N THR A 362 11.16 3.05 24.04
CA THR A 362 11.44 1.81 23.30
C THR A 362 10.39 0.74 23.61
N ALA A 363 10.05 0.55 24.89
CA ALA A 363 9.03 -0.42 25.30
C ALA A 363 7.63 -0.05 24.77
N THR A 364 7.26 1.23 24.80
CA THR A 364 5.97 1.70 24.25
C THR A 364 5.91 1.49 22.74
N ALA A 365 6.95 1.87 22.01
CA ALA A 365 7.02 1.67 20.56
C ALA A 365 6.99 0.18 20.18
N ALA A 366 7.67 -0.69 20.93
CA ALA A 366 7.66 -2.13 20.70
C ALA A 366 6.28 -2.74 20.98
N ARG A 367 5.61 -2.34 22.06
CA ARG A 367 4.24 -2.76 22.37
C ARG A 367 3.24 -2.27 21.33
N LEU A 368 3.35 -1.01 20.90
CA LEU A 368 2.52 -0.43 19.86
C LEU A 368 2.66 -1.23 18.56
N SER A 369 3.90 -1.50 18.14
CA SER A 369 4.20 -2.28 16.93
C SER A 369 3.63 -3.69 17.02
N LEU A 370 3.85 -4.37 18.15
CA LEU A 370 3.34 -5.73 18.35
C LEU A 370 1.81 -5.78 18.35
N LEU A 371 1.16 -4.91 19.13
CA LEU A 371 -0.31 -4.89 19.20
C LEU A 371 -0.94 -4.52 17.86
N TYR A 372 -0.35 -3.59 17.12
CA TYR A 372 -0.83 -3.24 15.79
C TYR A 372 -0.76 -4.43 14.84
N ILE A 373 0.38 -5.15 14.81
CA ILE A 373 0.55 -6.37 14.01
C ILE A 373 -0.46 -7.45 14.39
N LEU A 374 -0.80 -7.56 15.66
CA LEU A 374 -1.76 -8.55 16.14
C LEU A 374 -3.21 -8.15 15.89
N ILE A 375 -3.55 -6.87 15.99
CA ILE A 375 -4.95 -6.39 15.89
C ILE A 375 -5.38 -6.22 14.44
N VAL A 376 -4.53 -5.67 13.57
CA VAL A 376 -4.92 -5.36 12.20
C VAL A 376 -5.46 -6.57 11.42
N PRO A 377 -4.85 -7.78 11.47
CA PRO A 377 -5.41 -8.95 10.78
C PRO A 377 -6.82 -9.35 11.21
N PHE A 378 -7.25 -9.00 12.43
CA PHE A 378 -8.64 -9.21 12.88
C PHE A 378 -9.63 -8.24 12.24
N LEU A 379 -9.15 -7.07 11.87
CA LEU A 379 -9.99 -6.01 11.29
C LEU A 379 -10.11 -6.12 9.78
N LEU A 380 -9.12 -6.73 9.13
CA LEU A 380 -9.08 -6.87 7.68
C LEU A 380 -10.07 -7.95 7.21
N ASN A 381 -10.67 -7.69 6.04
CA ASN A 381 -11.39 -8.70 5.30
C ASN A 381 -10.38 -9.57 4.51
N PRO A 382 -10.49 -10.93 4.50
CA PRO A 382 -9.61 -11.79 3.70
C PRO A 382 -9.60 -11.48 2.21
N HIS A 383 -10.66 -10.88 1.71
CA HIS A 383 -10.79 -10.49 0.29
C HIS A 383 -10.09 -9.16 -0.06
N ASP A 384 -9.65 -8.39 0.95
CA ASP A 384 -9.00 -7.09 0.75
C ASP A 384 -7.50 -7.17 0.45
N ILE A 385 -7.03 -8.32 0.10
CA ILE A 385 -5.59 -8.55 -0.06
C ILE A 385 -5.05 -7.82 -1.27
N GLY A 386 -5.84 -7.34 -2.14
CA GLY A 386 -5.42 -6.54 -3.28
C GLY A 386 -4.00 -6.82 -3.80
N LEU A 387 -3.73 -6.53 -5.01
CA LEU A 387 -2.42 -6.69 -5.64
C LEU A 387 -1.39 -5.71 -5.05
N THR A 388 -0.70 -6.07 -3.96
CA THR A 388 0.19 -5.15 -3.24
C THR A 388 1.59 -5.72 -3.09
N TRP A 389 2.59 -4.86 -3.05
CA TRP A 389 3.95 -5.27 -2.71
C TRP A 389 4.12 -5.34 -1.19
N GLY A 390 4.28 -6.55 -0.67
CA GLY A 390 4.41 -6.77 0.77
C GLY A 390 3.13 -6.46 1.56
N ALA A 391 3.28 -6.40 2.87
CA ALA A 391 2.16 -6.20 3.80
C ALA A 391 1.75 -4.71 3.87
N ARG A 392 0.95 -4.24 2.92
CA ARG A 392 0.56 -2.83 2.77
C ARG A 392 0.03 -2.17 4.03
N HIS A 393 -0.79 -2.89 4.79
CA HIS A 393 -1.43 -2.37 6.00
C HIS A 393 -0.45 -2.09 7.14
N PHE A 394 0.79 -2.59 7.05
CA PHE A 394 1.84 -2.37 8.06
C PHE A 394 2.88 -1.33 7.64
N ILE A 395 2.82 -0.78 6.43
CA ILE A 395 3.82 0.18 5.93
C ILE A 395 3.97 1.37 6.85
N MET A 396 2.87 1.83 7.45
CA MET A 396 2.87 2.99 8.35
C MET A 396 3.77 2.82 9.57
N ILE A 397 3.95 1.59 10.05
CA ILE A 397 4.76 1.32 11.25
C ILE A 397 6.13 0.71 10.94
N ILE A 398 6.39 0.32 9.69
CA ILE A 398 7.67 -0.25 9.26
C ILE A 398 8.87 0.62 9.67
N PRO A 399 8.90 1.94 9.47
CA PRO A 399 10.04 2.75 9.88
C PRO A 399 10.36 2.65 11.37
N VAL A 400 9.32 2.65 12.22
CA VAL A 400 9.48 2.49 13.67
C VAL A 400 10.02 1.10 14.00
N MET A 401 9.49 0.06 13.37
CA MET A 401 9.93 -1.33 13.57
C MET A 401 11.39 -1.53 13.12
N ILE A 402 11.81 -0.92 12.01
CA ILE A 402 13.20 -0.97 11.56
C ILE A 402 14.11 -0.34 12.61
N GLY A 403 13.73 0.81 13.15
CA GLY A 403 14.47 1.45 14.26
C GLY A 403 14.61 0.52 15.47
N LEU A 404 13.52 -0.12 15.87
CA LEU A 404 13.52 -1.10 16.97
C LEU A 404 14.36 -2.35 16.65
N SER A 405 14.32 -2.84 15.42
CA SER A 405 15.12 -3.98 14.95
C SER A 405 16.60 -3.71 15.08
N ILE A 406 17.04 -2.57 14.57
CA ILE A 406 18.45 -2.17 14.61
C ILE A 406 18.89 -1.95 16.08
N TYR A 407 18.08 -1.30 16.88
CA TYR A 407 18.33 -1.11 18.30
C TYR A 407 18.47 -2.47 19.03
N GLY A 408 17.55 -3.39 18.78
CA GLY A 408 17.59 -4.75 19.34
C GLY A 408 18.86 -5.52 18.93
N MET A 409 19.24 -5.46 17.65
CA MET A 409 20.45 -6.10 17.14
C MET A 409 21.73 -5.52 17.74
N ILE A 410 21.78 -4.19 17.93
CA ILE A 410 22.92 -3.52 18.62
C ILE A 410 23.03 -4.04 20.05
N ARG A 411 21.93 -4.05 20.80
CA ARG A 411 21.90 -4.50 22.20
C ARG A 411 22.25 -5.98 22.35
N ALA A 412 21.84 -6.81 21.40
CA ALA A 412 22.16 -8.24 21.36
C ALA A 412 23.59 -8.54 20.89
N GLY A 413 24.35 -7.52 20.47
CA GLY A 413 25.74 -7.68 20.02
C GLY A 413 25.88 -8.33 18.64
N PHE A 414 24.87 -8.23 17.76
CA PHE A 414 24.98 -8.73 16.39
C PHE A 414 26.09 -8.04 15.59
N PHE A 415 26.37 -6.78 15.87
CA PHE A 415 27.41 -6.00 15.18
C PHE A 415 28.82 -6.19 15.73
N THR A 416 29.01 -6.95 16.81
CA THR A 416 30.34 -7.16 17.43
C THR A 416 31.04 -8.44 16.96
N GLY A 417 30.33 -9.38 16.32
CA GLY A 417 30.89 -10.65 15.86
C GLY A 417 30.62 -10.91 14.37
N THR A 418 31.44 -11.76 13.75
CA THR A 418 31.35 -12.11 12.32
C THR A 418 29.98 -12.67 11.94
N THR A 419 29.47 -13.66 12.67
CA THR A 419 28.16 -14.28 12.44
C THR A 419 27.02 -13.26 12.48
N GLY A 420 27.01 -12.38 13.48
CA GLY A 420 25.96 -11.36 13.58
C GLY A 420 26.01 -10.33 12.45
N LYS A 421 27.22 -9.91 12.04
CA LYS A 421 27.41 -9.04 10.89
C LYS A 421 26.94 -9.73 9.59
N ALA A 422 27.26 -11.03 9.43
CA ALA A 422 26.81 -11.80 8.28
C ALA A 422 25.27 -11.90 8.22
N VAL A 423 24.60 -12.16 9.35
CA VAL A 423 23.11 -12.14 9.42
C VAL A 423 22.56 -10.78 9.00
N CYS A 424 23.09 -9.69 9.53
CA CYS A 424 22.63 -8.34 9.17
C CYS A 424 22.85 -8.04 7.68
N ALA A 425 24.02 -8.40 7.13
CA ALA A 425 24.35 -8.22 5.72
C ALA A 425 23.43 -9.08 4.81
N ALA A 426 23.15 -10.34 5.19
CA ALA A 426 22.29 -11.22 4.45
C ALA A 426 20.82 -10.74 4.44
N CYS A 427 20.30 -10.27 5.57
CA CYS A 427 18.96 -9.65 5.62
C CYS A 427 18.87 -8.38 4.77
N ALA A 428 19.92 -7.55 4.79
CA ALA A 428 19.98 -6.35 3.93
C ALA A 428 20.05 -6.73 2.45
N ALA A 429 20.88 -7.71 2.08
CA ALA A 429 20.98 -8.21 0.71
C ALA A 429 19.65 -8.79 0.21
N ALA A 430 18.98 -9.61 1.02
CA ALA A 430 17.65 -10.13 0.69
C ALA A 430 16.64 -9.01 0.43
N GLY A 431 16.62 -7.98 1.31
CA GLY A 431 15.76 -6.81 1.12
C GLY A 431 16.06 -6.05 -0.17
N ILE A 432 17.35 -5.85 -0.52
CA ILE A 432 17.76 -5.19 -1.77
C ILE A 432 17.33 -6.01 -2.99
N ILE A 433 17.57 -7.32 -2.98
CA ILE A 433 17.20 -8.21 -4.08
C ILE A 433 15.69 -8.16 -4.32
N MET A 434 14.90 -8.26 -3.25
CA MET A 434 13.43 -8.15 -3.34
C MET A 434 13.00 -6.79 -3.86
N GLN A 435 13.67 -5.71 -3.42
CA GLN A 435 13.35 -4.36 -3.89
C GLN A 435 13.69 -4.17 -5.36
N LEU A 436 14.83 -4.67 -5.82
CA LEU A 436 15.19 -4.62 -7.25
C LEU A 436 14.16 -5.35 -8.10
N TYR A 437 13.71 -6.53 -7.65
CA TYR A 437 12.62 -7.24 -8.31
C TYR A 437 11.33 -6.42 -8.34
N ALA A 438 10.94 -5.83 -7.20
CA ALA A 438 9.74 -5.00 -7.10
C ALA A 438 9.76 -3.82 -8.07
N VAL A 439 10.92 -3.14 -8.17
CA VAL A 439 11.09 -2.01 -9.08
C VAL A 439 11.06 -2.48 -10.55
N THR A 440 11.68 -3.61 -10.87
CA THR A 440 11.61 -4.20 -12.21
C THR A 440 10.18 -4.54 -12.59
N ALA A 441 9.43 -5.16 -11.67
CA ALA A 441 8.01 -5.45 -11.85
C ALA A 441 7.19 -4.17 -12.03
N LEU A 442 7.46 -3.14 -11.22
CA LEU A 442 6.80 -1.84 -11.32
C LEU A 442 6.99 -1.21 -12.70
N VAL A 443 8.25 -1.13 -13.16
CA VAL A 443 8.57 -0.56 -14.48
C VAL A 443 7.84 -1.32 -15.59
N LYS A 444 7.85 -2.65 -15.54
CA LYS A 444 7.18 -3.48 -16.55
C LYS A 444 5.67 -3.27 -16.53
N VAL A 445 5.03 -3.40 -15.39
CA VAL A 445 3.56 -3.30 -15.27
C VAL A 445 3.06 -1.91 -15.64
N THR A 446 3.75 -0.85 -15.18
CA THR A 446 3.33 0.52 -15.49
C THR A 446 3.50 0.86 -16.98
N ALA A 447 4.54 0.35 -17.64
CA ALA A 447 4.71 0.50 -19.09
C ALA A 447 3.61 -0.26 -19.85
N ASP A 448 3.29 -1.49 -19.44
CA ASP A 448 2.25 -2.29 -20.08
C ASP A 448 0.85 -1.66 -19.91
N THR A 449 0.54 -1.11 -18.73
CA THR A 449 -0.74 -0.40 -18.50
C THR A 449 -0.82 0.90 -19.29
N GLU A 450 0.28 1.63 -19.43
CA GLU A 450 0.34 2.81 -20.30
C GLU A 450 0.11 2.42 -21.78
N ASN A 451 0.71 1.32 -22.25
CA ASN A 451 0.49 0.81 -23.61
C ASN A 451 -1.00 0.44 -23.82
N LEU A 452 -1.63 -0.27 -22.87
CA LEU A 452 -3.06 -0.57 -22.92
C LEU A 452 -3.90 0.71 -23.02
N GLN A 453 -3.60 1.71 -22.20
CA GLN A 453 -4.28 3.00 -22.22
C GLN A 453 -4.13 3.70 -23.57
N ASN A 454 -2.91 3.75 -24.11
CA ASN A 454 -2.60 4.41 -25.37
C ASN A 454 -3.28 3.72 -26.56
N GLU A 455 -3.33 2.39 -26.60
CA GLU A 455 -4.07 1.63 -27.62
C GLU A 455 -5.57 1.94 -27.59
N ILE A 456 -6.18 1.99 -26.40
CA ILE A 456 -7.60 2.36 -26.27
C ILE A 456 -7.83 3.81 -26.71
N LEU A 457 -6.94 4.73 -26.34
CA LEU A 457 -7.06 6.15 -26.69
C LEU A 457 -6.85 6.40 -28.19
N ALA A 458 -5.99 5.63 -28.86
CA ALA A 458 -5.69 5.76 -30.29
C ALA A 458 -6.88 5.41 -31.19
N ILE A 459 -7.80 4.57 -30.73
CA ILE A 459 -9.00 4.21 -31.48
C ILE A 459 -9.99 5.39 -31.45
N PRO A 460 -10.52 5.89 -32.58
CA PRO A 460 -11.31 7.13 -32.62
C PRO A 460 -12.70 7.04 -31.98
N GLN A 461 -13.22 5.83 -31.73
CA GLN A 461 -14.51 5.63 -31.08
C GLN A 461 -14.55 6.20 -29.66
N LYS A 462 -15.66 6.89 -29.35
CA LYS A 462 -15.84 7.57 -28.06
C LYS A 462 -16.37 6.67 -26.95
N THR A 463 -16.79 5.45 -27.27
CA THR A 463 -17.38 4.52 -26.29
C THR A 463 -16.53 3.28 -26.15
N VAL A 464 -16.27 2.89 -24.92
CA VAL A 464 -15.59 1.65 -24.53
C VAL A 464 -16.56 0.78 -23.75
N VAL A 465 -16.65 -0.48 -24.11
CA VAL A 465 -17.46 -1.49 -23.42
C VAL A 465 -16.52 -2.54 -22.84
N SER A 466 -16.64 -2.89 -21.57
CA SER A 466 -15.79 -3.88 -20.94
C SER A 466 -16.56 -4.74 -19.93
N ASP A 467 -16.22 -6.02 -19.85
CA ASP A 467 -16.69 -6.93 -18.80
C ASP A 467 -15.82 -6.88 -17.54
N LEU A 468 -14.82 -6.04 -17.53
CA LEU A 468 -13.84 -5.89 -16.46
C LEU A 468 -14.05 -4.57 -15.73
N PHE A 469 -14.49 -4.64 -14.49
CA PHE A 469 -14.75 -3.47 -13.64
C PHE A 469 -13.51 -2.61 -13.38
N PHE A 470 -12.30 -3.16 -13.51
CA PHE A 470 -11.06 -2.50 -13.17
C PHE A 470 -10.34 -1.82 -14.35
N ILE A 471 -10.85 -1.93 -15.58
CA ILE A 471 -10.22 -1.31 -16.77
C ILE A 471 -10.02 0.19 -16.60
N PRO A 472 -11.02 0.96 -16.15
CA PRO A 472 -10.85 2.40 -16.02
C PRO A 472 -9.77 2.80 -15.02
N GLU A 473 -9.62 2.04 -13.95
CA GLU A 473 -8.58 2.28 -12.95
C GLU A 473 -7.19 1.90 -13.45
N MET A 474 -7.09 0.90 -14.34
CA MET A 474 -5.83 0.59 -15.03
C MET A 474 -5.51 1.59 -16.14
N THR A 475 -6.50 2.27 -16.67
CA THR A 475 -6.38 3.24 -17.75
C THR A 475 -6.99 4.59 -17.36
N PRO A 476 -6.46 5.28 -16.34
CA PRO A 476 -7.15 6.38 -15.65
C PRO A 476 -7.43 7.62 -16.50
N GLN A 477 -6.85 7.76 -17.69
CA GLN A 477 -7.15 8.85 -18.61
C GLN A 477 -8.31 8.50 -19.59
N VAL A 478 -8.57 7.21 -19.80
CA VAL A 478 -9.63 6.78 -20.74
C VAL A 478 -11.02 7.26 -20.34
N PRO A 479 -11.42 7.22 -19.04
CA PRO A 479 -12.76 7.68 -18.62
C PRO A 479 -13.05 9.16 -18.92
N PHE A 480 -12.01 9.99 -19.05
CA PHE A 480 -12.15 11.43 -19.37
C PHE A 480 -12.20 11.69 -20.88
N ALA A 481 -11.64 10.79 -21.67
CA ALA A 481 -11.64 10.91 -23.13
C ALA A 481 -12.80 10.15 -23.79
N LYS A 482 -13.34 9.11 -23.12
CA LYS A 482 -14.31 8.17 -23.68
C LYS A 482 -15.34 7.76 -22.63
N THR A 483 -16.61 7.59 -23.06
CA THR A 483 -17.65 6.98 -22.22
C THR A 483 -17.36 5.51 -22.05
N GLN A 484 -17.24 5.06 -20.80
CA GLN A 484 -17.01 3.64 -20.48
C GLN A 484 -18.27 2.99 -19.94
N LEU A 485 -18.60 1.80 -20.46
CA LEU A 485 -19.75 1.00 -20.04
C LEU A 485 -19.26 -0.35 -19.51
N GLU A 486 -19.62 -0.68 -18.29
CA GLU A 486 -19.41 -2.01 -17.71
C GLU A 486 -20.54 -2.96 -18.08
N ILE A 487 -20.18 -4.20 -18.44
CA ILE A 487 -21.12 -5.28 -18.79
C ILE A 487 -20.87 -6.56 -17.99
N SER A 488 -20.45 -6.44 -16.74
CA SER A 488 -20.07 -7.58 -15.88
C SER A 488 -21.27 -8.42 -15.39
N SER A 489 -22.51 -8.02 -15.68
CA SER A 489 -23.74 -8.74 -15.37
C SER A 489 -24.76 -8.65 -16.50
N ALA A 490 -25.77 -9.56 -16.50
CA ALA A 490 -26.86 -9.54 -17.49
C ALA A 490 -27.61 -8.20 -17.52
N LYS A 491 -27.90 -7.64 -16.34
CA LYS A 491 -28.59 -6.34 -16.21
C LYS A 491 -27.75 -5.19 -16.81
N GLN A 492 -26.44 -5.17 -16.53
CA GLN A 492 -25.54 -4.16 -17.08
C GLN A 492 -25.38 -4.31 -18.59
N LEU A 493 -25.31 -5.54 -19.09
CA LEU A 493 -25.29 -5.80 -20.55
C LEU A 493 -26.54 -5.26 -21.24
N GLU A 494 -27.73 -5.53 -20.69
CA GLU A 494 -29.01 -5.03 -21.25
C GLU A 494 -29.03 -3.49 -21.21
N SER A 495 -28.68 -2.89 -20.10
CA SER A 495 -28.61 -1.43 -19.96
C SER A 495 -27.58 -0.82 -20.92
N ALA A 496 -26.41 -1.44 -21.11
CA ALA A 496 -25.40 -0.97 -22.06
C ALA A 496 -25.92 -1.04 -23.51
N ILE A 497 -26.59 -2.12 -23.90
CA ILE A 497 -27.20 -2.24 -25.23
C ILE A 497 -28.26 -1.16 -25.44
N ASN A 498 -29.14 -0.95 -24.45
CA ASN A 498 -30.18 0.10 -24.52
C ASN A 498 -29.54 1.49 -24.62
N TYR A 499 -28.47 1.75 -23.91
CA TYR A 499 -27.70 3.00 -24.01
C TYR A 499 -27.11 3.18 -25.41
N LEU A 500 -26.45 2.15 -25.97
CA LEU A 500 -25.87 2.21 -27.32
C LEU A 500 -26.93 2.47 -28.39
N GLU A 501 -28.10 1.86 -28.25
CA GLU A 501 -29.23 2.03 -29.19
C GLU A 501 -29.85 3.43 -29.05
N LYS A 502 -30.11 3.89 -27.82
CA LYS A 502 -30.69 5.20 -27.53
C LYS A 502 -29.83 6.35 -28.06
N GLU A 503 -28.54 6.25 -27.87
CA GLU A 503 -27.57 7.27 -28.30
C GLU A 503 -27.12 7.07 -29.76
N ASN A 504 -27.73 6.12 -30.49
CA ASN A 504 -27.39 5.80 -31.88
C ASN A 504 -25.90 5.50 -32.10
N ILE A 505 -25.26 4.83 -31.15
CA ILE A 505 -23.84 4.48 -31.23
C ILE A 505 -23.69 3.28 -32.17
N SER A 506 -23.18 3.52 -33.36
CA SER A 506 -22.98 2.50 -34.39
C SER A 506 -21.68 1.69 -34.22
N SER A 507 -20.74 2.17 -33.45
CA SER A 507 -19.46 1.47 -33.21
C SER A 507 -18.84 1.85 -31.85
N PHE A 508 -18.18 0.88 -31.22
CA PHE A 508 -17.53 1.05 -29.95
C PHE A 508 -16.27 0.16 -29.82
N ILE A 509 -15.44 0.41 -28.82
CA ILE A 509 -14.28 -0.39 -28.47
C ILE A 509 -14.71 -1.44 -27.45
N LEU A 510 -14.49 -2.72 -27.73
CA LEU A 510 -14.72 -3.80 -26.79
C LEU A 510 -13.38 -4.23 -26.17
N VAL A 511 -13.30 -4.22 -24.83
CA VAL A 511 -12.13 -4.65 -24.05
C VAL A 511 -12.52 -5.84 -23.20
N LEU A 512 -11.90 -6.99 -23.45
CA LEU A 512 -12.13 -8.24 -22.73
C LEU A 512 -10.82 -8.81 -22.18
N SER A 513 -10.89 -9.59 -21.11
CA SER A 513 -9.80 -10.47 -20.72
C SER A 513 -10.24 -11.93 -20.80
N PRO A 514 -9.53 -12.77 -21.55
CA PRO A 514 -9.82 -14.20 -21.60
C PRO A 514 -9.75 -14.88 -20.23
N ASP A 515 -8.85 -14.37 -19.36
CA ASP A 515 -8.54 -14.97 -18.05
C ASP A 515 -9.53 -14.57 -16.95
N TYR A 516 -10.20 -13.41 -17.10
CA TYR A 516 -11.07 -12.81 -16.07
C TYR A 516 -12.46 -12.43 -16.56
N ARG A 517 -12.98 -13.17 -17.55
CA ARG A 517 -14.30 -12.89 -18.10
C ARG A 517 -15.41 -13.05 -17.05
N ARG A 518 -16.25 -12.01 -16.88
CA ARG A 518 -17.38 -12.02 -15.96
C ARG A 518 -18.70 -12.35 -16.66
N ILE A 519 -18.85 -11.97 -17.92
CA ILE A 519 -20.04 -12.33 -18.70
C ILE A 519 -19.92 -13.74 -19.29
N SER A 520 -21.04 -14.44 -19.38
CA SER A 520 -21.10 -15.76 -20.03
C SER A 520 -20.82 -15.66 -21.53
N ASN A 521 -20.43 -16.79 -22.14
CA ASN A 521 -20.27 -16.86 -23.59
C ASN A 521 -21.56 -16.54 -24.35
N GLU A 522 -22.73 -16.86 -23.79
CA GLU A 522 -24.04 -16.59 -24.39
C GLU A 522 -24.35 -15.09 -24.37
N GLN A 523 -24.06 -14.42 -23.24
CA GLN A 523 -24.20 -12.98 -23.11
C GLN A 523 -23.27 -12.23 -24.08
N LEU A 524 -22.03 -12.68 -24.21
CA LEU A 524 -21.11 -12.10 -25.19
C LEU A 524 -21.58 -12.32 -26.61
N LYS A 525 -22.09 -13.51 -26.95
CA LYS A 525 -22.67 -13.79 -28.27
C LYS A 525 -23.85 -12.87 -28.59
N LEU A 526 -24.71 -12.56 -27.61
CA LEU A 526 -25.82 -11.62 -27.80
C LEU A 526 -25.32 -10.22 -28.18
N LEU A 527 -24.28 -9.71 -27.53
CA LEU A 527 -23.66 -8.43 -27.88
C LEU A 527 -23.04 -8.48 -29.28
N LEU A 528 -22.24 -9.52 -29.57
CA LEU A 528 -21.52 -9.66 -30.84
C LEU A 528 -22.43 -9.98 -32.02
N HIS A 529 -23.62 -10.54 -31.81
CA HIS A 529 -24.62 -10.71 -32.85
C HIS A 529 -25.15 -9.36 -33.34
N ARG A 530 -25.34 -8.40 -32.43
CA ARG A 530 -25.81 -7.04 -32.80
C ARG A 530 -24.65 -6.14 -33.26
N TYR A 531 -23.48 -6.33 -32.71
CA TYR A 531 -22.27 -5.54 -32.95
C TYR A 531 -21.06 -6.46 -33.21
N PRO A 532 -20.96 -7.06 -34.40
CA PRO A 532 -19.87 -7.95 -34.74
C PRO A 532 -18.53 -7.21 -34.73
N PRO A 533 -17.41 -7.92 -34.46
CA PRO A 533 -16.07 -7.39 -34.60
C PRO A 533 -15.80 -6.89 -36.00
N ALA A 534 -15.30 -5.67 -36.14
CA ALA A 534 -15.01 -5.02 -37.42
C ALA A 534 -13.50 -5.07 -37.78
N GLY A 535 -12.71 -5.93 -37.13
CA GLY A 535 -11.30 -6.13 -37.39
C GLY A 535 -10.71 -7.20 -36.45
N TYR A 536 -9.42 -7.46 -36.60
CA TYR A 536 -8.71 -8.38 -35.72
C TYR A 536 -8.51 -7.73 -34.34
N PRO A 537 -8.70 -8.47 -33.24
CA PRO A 537 -8.43 -7.96 -31.90
C PRO A 537 -6.91 -7.74 -31.72
N VAL A 538 -6.56 -6.61 -31.11
CA VAL A 538 -5.21 -6.38 -30.62
C VAL A 538 -5.09 -7.11 -29.29
N LYS A 539 -4.08 -7.99 -29.20
CA LYS A 539 -3.77 -8.69 -27.96
C LYS A 539 -2.68 -7.93 -27.23
N LEU A 540 -2.96 -7.55 -25.98
CA LEU A 540 -2.02 -6.87 -25.09
C LEU A 540 -1.85 -7.70 -23.83
N ASN A 541 -0.64 -7.71 -23.28
CA ASN A 541 -0.33 -8.43 -22.03
C ASN A 541 0.22 -7.46 -21.00
N VAL A 542 -0.35 -7.49 -19.80
CA VAL A 542 0.07 -6.67 -18.68
C VAL A 542 0.74 -7.53 -17.61
N GLY A 543 1.97 -7.19 -17.25
CA GLY A 543 2.74 -7.85 -16.19
C GLY A 543 3.04 -9.32 -16.43
N ASN A 544 3.06 -9.78 -17.68
CA ASN A 544 3.20 -11.18 -18.09
C ASN A 544 2.14 -12.14 -17.50
N SER A 545 1.02 -11.63 -17.02
CA SER A 545 0.03 -12.43 -16.30
C SER A 545 -1.41 -12.15 -16.68
N LEU A 546 -1.70 -11.07 -17.36
CA LEU A 546 -3.04 -10.66 -17.71
C LEU A 546 -3.14 -10.28 -19.19
N ASP A 547 -3.87 -11.08 -19.95
CA ASP A 547 -4.13 -10.83 -21.37
C ASP A 547 -5.38 -9.96 -21.56
N PHE A 548 -5.28 -8.98 -22.45
CA PHE A 548 -6.39 -8.15 -22.90
C PHE A 548 -6.58 -8.30 -24.40
N LEU A 549 -7.85 -8.34 -24.82
CA LEU A 549 -8.29 -8.28 -26.22
C LEU A 549 -9.01 -6.95 -26.42
N VAL A 550 -8.45 -6.09 -27.24
CA VAL A 550 -9.04 -4.81 -27.62
C VAL A 550 -9.52 -4.92 -29.07
N THR A 551 -10.79 -4.75 -29.33
CA THR A 551 -11.36 -4.87 -30.66
C THR A 551 -12.41 -3.79 -30.92
N LEU A 552 -12.54 -3.41 -32.21
CA LEU A 552 -13.59 -2.53 -32.66
C LEU A 552 -14.83 -3.36 -32.99
N CYS A 553 -15.99 -2.99 -32.45
CA CYS A 553 -17.30 -3.58 -32.82
C CYS A 553 -18.15 -2.56 -33.58
N ARG A 554 -18.93 -3.01 -34.58
CA ARG A 554 -19.85 -2.17 -35.36
C ARG A 554 -21.21 -2.79 -35.42
N LYS A 555 -22.26 -1.96 -35.41
CA LYS A 555 -23.64 -2.40 -35.56
C LYS A 555 -23.83 -3.05 -36.94
N THR A 556 -24.50 -4.18 -36.96
CA THR A 556 -24.94 -4.80 -38.22
C THR A 556 -25.90 -3.86 -38.92
N PRO A 557 -25.77 -3.62 -40.24
CA PRO A 557 -26.68 -2.75 -41.00
C PRO A 557 -28.16 -3.15 -40.90
#